data_d09a5ac0586c67e7805f4798405d4768
#
_entry.id   d09a5ac0586c67e7805f4798405d4768
#
_cell.length_a   1.000
_cell.length_b   1.000
_cell.length_c   1.000
_cell.angle_alpha   90.00
_cell.angle_beta   90.00
_cell.angle_gamma   90.00
#
_symmetry.space_group_name_H-M   'P 1'
#
loop_
_entity.id
_entity.type
_entity.pdbx_description
1 polymer ?
#
loop_
_entity_poly.entity_id
_entity_poly.type
_entity_poly.pdbx_seq_one_letter_code
_entity_poly.pdbx_strand_id
1 'polypeptide(L)'
;MHFVSLDTPLGKAGVYEQGGKIIRVSFSLSENEPEFQPSPLAREAAEQLSEYFRGKRKEFELPLSFDGVTPFQRKVYSQLLKVGYGKTVPYKDIASKIGNDNAARAVGTALNKNPLLILVPCHRVVGADGSLTGFACGIDKKRFLLELEKNNIQY
;
A
#
# COMPACT_ATOMS: atom_id res chain seq x y z
N MET A 1 1.03 4.35 -20.83
CA MET A 1 0.88 3.63 -19.54
C MET A 1 1.13 2.16 -19.74
N HIS A 2 1.72 1.50 -18.77
CA HIS A 2 2.01 0.07 -18.79
C HIS A 2 1.31 -0.63 -17.63
N PHE A 3 1.02 -1.91 -17.82
CA PHE A 3 0.22 -2.67 -16.85
C PHE A 3 0.68 -4.13 -16.80
N VAL A 4 0.74 -4.68 -15.59
CA VAL A 4 0.96 -6.10 -15.36
C VAL A 4 0.00 -6.55 -14.27
N SER A 5 -0.65 -7.69 -14.45
CA SER A 5 -1.45 -8.31 -13.39
C SER A 5 -0.70 -9.48 -12.77
N LEU A 6 -1.06 -9.81 -11.53
CA LEU A 6 -0.52 -10.97 -10.83
C LEU A 6 -1.58 -11.55 -9.92
N ASP A 7 -1.48 -12.85 -9.68
CA ASP A 7 -2.35 -13.52 -8.71
C ASP A 7 -1.70 -13.46 -7.33
N THR A 8 -2.52 -13.16 -6.32
CA THR A 8 -2.07 -13.07 -4.93
C THR A 8 -3.03 -13.83 -4.02
N PRO A 9 -2.65 -14.12 -2.77
CA PRO A 9 -3.59 -14.69 -1.80
C PRO A 9 -4.82 -13.82 -1.56
N LEU A 10 -4.75 -12.53 -1.89
CA LEU A 10 -5.86 -11.58 -1.73
C LEU A 10 -6.67 -11.41 -3.02
N GLY A 11 -6.37 -12.18 -4.06
CA GLY A 11 -7.00 -12.07 -5.37
C GLY A 11 -6.06 -11.48 -6.41
N LYS A 12 -6.61 -11.18 -7.57
CA LYS A 12 -5.82 -10.62 -8.67
C LYS A 12 -5.51 -9.14 -8.41
N ALA A 13 -4.23 -8.80 -8.56
CA ALA A 13 -3.76 -7.42 -8.42
C ALA A 13 -3.28 -6.89 -9.77
N GLY A 14 -3.37 -5.57 -9.95
CA GLY A 14 -2.83 -4.88 -11.10
C GLY A 14 -1.80 -3.85 -10.69
N VAL A 15 -0.72 -3.77 -11.46
CA VAL A 15 0.36 -2.79 -11.27
C VAL A 15 0.41 -1.91 -12.50
N TYR A 16 0.34 -0.60 -12.30
CA TYR A 16 0.35 0.40 -13.36
C TYR A 16 1.62 1.23 -13.29
N GLU A 17 2.29 1.41 -14.42
CA GLU A 17 3.50 2.22 -14.55
C GLU A 17 3.30 3.30 -15.59
N GLN A 18 3.81 4.49 -15.31
CA GLN A 18 3.83 5.59 -16.26
C GLN A 18 5.02 6.50 -15.98
N GLY A 19 5.71 6.90 -17.05
CA GLY A 19 6.84 7.83 -16.92
C GLY A 19 8.00 7.30 -16.09
N GLY A 20 8.19 5.98 -16.05
CA GLY A 20 9.27 5.36 -15.28
C GLY A 20 9.00 5.24 -13.80
N LYS A 21 7.73 5.36 -13.37
CA LYS A 21 7.34 5.22 -11.97
C LYS A 21 6.09 4.38 -11.84
N ILE A 22 5.95 3.67 -10.73
CA ILE A 22 4.73 2.94 -10.39
C ILE A 22 3.72 3.97 -9.88
N ILE A 23 2.55 4.01 -10.53
CA ILE A 23 1.52 5.00 -10.21
C ILE A 23 0.33 4.40 -9.47
N ARG A 24 0.14 3.08 -9.55
CA ARG A 24 -1.01 2.43 -8.92
C ARG A 24 -0.77 0.94 -8.73
N VAL A 25 -1.26 0.44 -7.59
CA VAL A 25 -1.44 -0.98 -7.33
C VAL A 25 -2.89 -1.15 -6.88
N SER A 26 -3.65 -2.01 -7.57
CA SER A 26 -5.08 -2.17 -7.31
C SER A 26 -5.45 -3.64 -7.20
N PHE A 27 -6.35 -3.96 -6.26
CA PHE A 27 -6.99 -5.27 -6.15
C PHE A 27 -8.42 -5.26 -6.68
N SER A 28 -8.86 -4.12 -7.26
CA SER A 28 -10.19 -3.94 -7.81
C SER A 28 -10.11 -3.78 -9.32
N LEU A 29 -9.75 -4.88 -10.02
CA LEU A 29 -9.66 -4.88 -11.47
C LEU A 29 -11.04 -5.12 -12.07
N SER A 30 -11.40 -4.31 -13.08
CA SER A 30 -12.63 -4.51 -13.84
C SER A 30 -12.39 -5.48 -14.98
N GLU A 31 -13.48 -6.10 -15.50
CA GLU A 31 -13.40 -6.94 -16.67
C GLU A 31 -13.03 -6.16 -17.94
N ASN A 32 -13.18 -4.84 -17.89
CA ASN A 32 -12.93 -3.94 -19.00
C ASN A 32 -11.65 -3.11 -18.80
N GLU A 33 -10.67 -3.63 -18.05
CA GLU A 33 -9.40 -2.95 -17.91
C GLU A 33 -8.76 -2.73 -19.29
N PRO A 34 -8.22 -1.52 -19.55
CA PRO A 34 -7.56 -1.27 -20.82
C PRO A 34 -6.39 -2.23 -21.04
N GLU A 35 -6.20 -2.62 -22.29
CA GLU A 35 -5.07 -3.46 -22.68
C GLU A 35 -3.82 -2.60 -22.80
N PHE A 36 -3.13 -2.36 -21.70
CA PHE A 36 -1.83 -1.73 -21.70
C PHE A 36 -0.74 -2.78 -21.84
N GLN A 37 0.36 -2.39 -22.51
CA GLN A 37 1.50 -3.28 -22.65
C GLN A 37 2.25 -3.39 -21.31
N PRO A 38 2.82 -4.56 -21.02
CA PRO A 38 3.71 -4.68 -19.86
C PRO A 38 5.00 -3.89 -20.08
N SER A 39 5.66 -3.54 -18.97
CA SER A 39 6.98 -2.91 -19.03
C SER A 39 7.93 -3.63 -18.06
N PRO A 40 9.25 -3.49 -18.24
CA PRO A 40 10.20 -4.07 -17.30
C PRO A 40 9.96 -3.62 -15.86
N LEU A 41 9.66 -2.35 -15.65
CA LEU A 41 9.40 -1.83 -14.31
C LEU A 41 8.11 -2.39 -13.70
N ALA A 42 7.02 -2.45 -14.48
CA ALA A 42 5.78 -3.03 -13.99
C ALA A 42 5.95 -4.52 -13.64
N ARG A 43 6.73 -5.26 -14.43
CA ARG A 43 7.05 -6.66 -14.14
C ARG A 43 7.90 -6.80 -12.87
N GLU A 44 8.87 -5.91 -12.69
CA GLU A 44 9.69 -5.90 -11.48
C GLU A 44 8.83 -5.64 -10.25
N ALA A 45 7.89 -4.70 -10.32
CA ALA A 45 6.97 -4.41 -9.23
C ALA A 45 6.10 -5.62 -8.91
N ALA A 46 5.56 -6.29 -9.94
CA ALA A 46 4.77 -7.51 -9.74
C ALA A 46 5.60 -8.62 -9.09
N GLU A 47 6.85 -8.78 -9.49
CA GLU A 47 7.74 -9.78 -8.90
C GLU A 47 8.04 -9.45 -7.43
N GLN A 48 8.30 -8.20 -7.09
CA GLN A 48 8.53 -7.79 -5.71
C GLN A 48 7.28 -8.01 -4.85
N LEU A 49 6.09 -7.72 -5.37
CA LEU A 49 4.84 -8.02 -4.66
C LEU A 49 4.67 -9.53 -4.46
N SER A 50 4.98 -10.34 -5.47
CA SER A 50 4.93 -11.79 -5.36
C SER A 50 5.88 -12.30 -4.26
N GLU A 51 7.09 -11.78 -4.22
CA GLU A 51 8.07 -12.12 -3.17
C GLU A 51 7.57 -11.71 -1.78
N TYR A 52 6.93 -10.54 -1.68
CA TYR A 52 6.33 -10.08 -0.43
C TYR A 52 5.27 -11.07 0.08
N PHE A 53 4.36 -11.50 -0.78
CA PHE A 53 3.31 -12.45 -0.40
C PHE A 53 3.85 -13.82 -0.04
N ARG A 54 5.03 -14.19 -0.57
CA ARG A 54 5.70 -15.46 -0.21
C ARG A 54 6.56 -15.34 1.05
N GLY A 55 6.55 -14.17 1.71
CA GLY A 55 7.36 -13.93 2.89
C GLY A 55 8.85 -13.76 2.62
N LYS A 56 9.23 -13.49 1.37
CA LYS A 56 10.63 -13.42 0.94
C LYS A 56 11.13 -11.99 0.73
N ARG A 57 10.27 -11.00 0.90
CA ARG A 57 10.63 -9.59 0.73
C ARG A 57 9.94 -8.75 1.80
N LYS A 58 10.71 -7.88 2.46
CA LYS A 58 10.20 -6.97 3.49
C LYS A 58 10.14 -5.52 3.00
N GLU A 59 11.00 -5.12 2.07
CA GLU A 59 11.08 -3.76 1.56
C GLU A 59 10.97 -3.77 0.05
N PHE A 60 10.37 -2.69 -0.48
CA PHE A 60 10.22 -2.52 -1.93
C PHE A 60 11.25 -1.52 -2.43
N GLU A 61 11.87 -1.84 -3.56
CA GLU A 61 12.86 -0.99 -4.23
C GLU A 61 12.30 -0.56 -5.58
N LEU A 62 11.33 0.36 -5.56
CA LEU A 62 10.60 0.79 -6.74
C LEU A 62 10.42 2.30 -6.73
N PRO A 63 10.58 2.97 -7.88
CA PRO A 63 10.24 4.39 -7.97
C PRO A 63 8.72 4.54 -7.95
N LEU A 64 8.21 5.33 -7.00
CA LEU A 64 6.78 5.55 -6.81
C LEU A 64 6.41 6.96 -7.24
N SER A 65 5.25 7.11 -7.87
CA SER A 65 4.68 8.40 -8.21
C SER A 65 3.57 8.75 -7.24
N PHE A 66 3.59 9.99 -6.77
CA PHE A 66 2.51 10.57 -5.98
C PHE A 66 1.79 11.68 -6.74
N ASP A 67 1.91 11.67 -8.07
CA ASP A 67 1.18 12.60 -8.91
C ASP A 67 -0.33 12.39 -8.72
N GLY A 68 -1.07 13.48 -8.61
CA GLY A 68 -2.52 13.42 -8.44
C GLY A 68 -2.99 13.31 -6.99
N VAL A 69 -2.12 13.08 -6.02
CA VAL A 69 -2.50 13.12 -4.61
C VAL A 69 -2.44 14.55 -4.08
N THR A 70 -3.24 14.84 -3.04
CA THR A 70 -3.22 16.17 -2.41
C THR A 70 -1.95 16.35 -1.57
N PRO A 71 -1.56 17.61 -1.25
CA PRO A 71 -0.44 17.84 -0.34
C PRO A 71 -0.59 17.15 1.01
N PHE A 72 -1.80 17.10 1.55
CA PHE A 72 -2.08 16.41 2.81
C PHE A 72 -1.86 14.90 2.67
N GLN A 73 -2.42 14.29 1.61
CA GLN A 73 -2.23 12.87 1.33
C GLN A 73 -0.74 12.54 1.17
N ARG A 74 0.01 13.40 0.49
CA ARG A 74 1.44 13.22 0.31
C ARG A 74 2.18 13.15 1.65
N LYS A 75 1.82 14.03 2.59
CA LYS A 75 2.41 14.01 3.93
C LYS A 75 2.09 12.70 4.66
N VAL A 76 0.85 12.24 4.59
CA VAL A 76 0.43 10.98 5.20
C VAL A 76 1.23 9.82 4.61
N TYR A 77 1.28 9.70 3.29
CA TYR A 77 1.97 8.58 2.63
C TYR A 77 3.47 8.61 2.93
N SER A 78 4.08 9.78 3.01
CA SER A 78 5.50 9.90 3.38
C SER A 78 5.78 9.36 4.78
N GLN A 79 4.87 9.57 5.72
CA GLN A 79 5.01 9.01 7.06
C GLN A 79 4.80 7.50 7.07
N LEU A 80 3.88 6.99 6.26
CA LEU A 80 3.64 5.54 6.16
C LEU A 80 4.88 4.80 5.66
N LEU A 81 5.60 5.38 4.72
CA LEU A 81 6.83 4.78 4.18
C LEU A 81 7.90 4.59 5.24
N LYS A 82 7.79 5.26 6.38
CA LYS A 82 8.71 5.11 7.52
C LYS A 82 8.28 4.04 8.50
N VAL A 83 7.09 3.50 8.37
CA VAL A 83 6.59 2.42 9.24
C VAL A 83 7.17 1.11 8.74
N GLY A 84 8.01 0.49 9.53
CA GLY A 84 8.73 -0.71 9.14
C GLY A 84 7.85 -1.96 9.03
N TYR A 85 8.37 -2.93 8.32
CA TYR A 85 7.75 -4.25 8.15
C TYR A 85 7.48 -4.89 9.51
N GLY A 86 6.31 -5.45 9.69
CA GLY A 86 5.90 -6.11 10.92
C GLY A 86 5.54 -5.16 12.06
N LYS A 87 5.51 -3.85 11.81
CA LYS A 87 5.17 -2.85 12.82
C LYS A 87 3.83 -2.22 12.51
N THR A 88 3.17 -1.71 13.55
CA THR A 88 1.91 -0.97 13.41
C THR A 88 2.03 0.39 14.09
N VAL A 89 1.18 1.32 13.71
CA VAL A 89 1.16 2.67 14.24
C VAL A 89 -0.29 3.15 14.32
N PRO A 90 -0.70 3.85 15.42
CA PRO A 90 -2.04 4.42 15.50
C PRO A 90 -2.24 5.60 14.55
N TYR A 91 -3.50 5.84 14.16
CA TYR A 91 -3.85 7.02 13.32
C TYR A 91 -3.37 8.33 13.93
N LYS A 92 -3.52 8.48 15.25
CA LYS A 92 -3.14 9.72 15.94
C LYS A 92 -1.63 9.99 15.88
N ASP A 93 -0.82 8.94 15.82
CA ASP A 93 0.64 9.11 15.71
C ASP A 93 1.03 9.65 14.34
N ILE A 94 0.37 9.19 13.29
CA ILE A 94 0.56 9.75 11.95
C ILE A 94 0.13 11.23 11.93
N ALA A 95 -1.02 11.54 12.54
CA ALA A 95 -1.52 12.90 12.63
C ALA A 95 -0.52 13.82 13.36
N SER A 96 0.01 13.37 14.49
CA SER A 96 1.03 14.11 15.24
C SER A 96 2.28 14.37 14.41
N LYS A 97 2.75 13.37 13.69
CA LYS A 97 3.98 13.49 12.89
C LYS A 97 3.85 14.47 11.73
N ILE A 98 2.64 14.66 11.21
CA ILE A 98 2.41 15.67 10.16
C ILE A 98 2.04 17.03 10.73
N GLY A 99 2.10 17.19 12.06
CA GLY A 99 1.91 18.47 12.74
C GLY A 99 0.47 18.85 13.01
N ASN A 100 -0.46 17.89 13.04
CA ASN A 100 -1.87 18.16 13.30
C ASN A 100 -2.52 17.04 14.10
N ASP A 101 -2.51 17.18 15.43
CA ASP A 101 -3.02 16.17 16.37
C ASP A 101 -4.52 15.88 16.19
N ASN A 102 -5.27 16.79 15.55
CA ASN A 102 -6.70 16.64 15.34
C ASN A 102 -7.05 16.02 13.97
N ALA A 103 -6.06 15.60 13.21
CA ALA A 103 -6.25 15.13 11.83
C ALA A 103 -6.43 13.62 11.68
N ALA A 104 -6.65 12.87 12.78
CA ALA A 104 -6.75 11.41 12.71
C ALA A 104 -7.82 10.93 11.71
N ARG A 105 -8.98 11.62 11.68
CA ARG A 105 -10.05 11.28 10.73
C ARG A 105 -9.63 11.55 9.28
N ALA A 106 -8.95 12.67 9.04
CA ALA A 106 -8.45 13.00 7.71
C ALA A 106 -7.33 12.03 7.27
N VAL A 107 -6.51 11.58 8.21
CA VAL A 107 -5.53 10.51 7.96
C VAL A 107 -6.24 9.25 7.48
N GLY A 108 -7.30 8.82 8.17
CA GLY A 108 -8.09 7.65 7.75
C GLY A 108 -8.64 7.79 6.35
N THR A 109 -9.14 8.97 5.99
CA THR A 109 -9.62 9.23 4.63
C THR A 109 -8.49 9.12 3.60
N ALA A 110 -7.31 9.66 3.91
CA ALA A 110 -6.15 9.56 3.03
C ALA A 110 -5.72 8.09 2.83
N LEU A 111 -5.76 7.27 3.89
CA LEU A 111 -5.44 5.84 3.79
C LEU A 111 -6.39 5.13 2.83
N ASN A 112 -7.69 5.43 2.91
CA ASN A 112 -8.68 4.81 2.02
C ASN A 112 -8.51 5.22 0.55
N LYS A 113 -7.81 6.29 0.28
CA LYS A 113 -7.54 6.77 -1.09
C LYS A 113 -6.13 6.44 -1.58
N ASN A 114 -5.38 5.63 -0.83
CA ASN A 114 -4.03 5.24 -1.21
C ASN A 114 -4.02 4.54 -2.57
N PRO A 115 -3.37 5.11 -3.58
CA PRO A 115 -3.31 4.49 -4.91
C PRO A 115 -2.27 3.38 -5.01
N LEU A 116 -1.35 3.29 -4.04
CA LEU A 116 -0.20 2.38 -4.08
C LEU A 116 -0.31 1.35 -2.94
N LEU A 117 -1.36 0.52 -3.00
CA LEU A 117 -1.62 -0.48 -1.97
C LEU A 117 -0.39 -1.36 -1.74
N ILE A 118 -0.10 -1.66 -0.49
CA ILE A 118 1.04 -2.44 -0.02
C ILE A 118 2.37 -1.70 -0.16
N LEU A 119 2.68 -1.10 -1.32
CA LEU A 119 3.91 -0.33 -1.51
C LEU A 119 3.97 0.86 -0.55
N VAL A 120 2.83 1.55 -0.37
CA VAL A 120 2.62 2.50 0.72
C VAL A 120 1.79 1.75 1.77
N PRO A 121 2.36 1.40 2.92
CA PRO A 121 1.77 0.39 3.81
C PRO A 121 0.64 0.93 4.68
N CYS A 122 -0.47 1.32 4.08
CA CYS A 122 -1.63 1.81 4.81
C CYS A 122 -2.23 0.74 5.73
N HIS A 123 -1.99 -0.54 5.47
CA HIS A 123 -2.44 -1.63 6.33
C HIS A 123 -1.77 -1.64 7.71
N ARG A 124 -0.66 -0.92 7.89
CA ARG A 124 0.08 -0.85 9.17
C ARG A 124 -0.47 0.20 10.11
N VAL A 125 -1.50 0.95 9.72
CA VAL A 125 -2.14 1.92 10.61
C VAL A 125 -3.37 1.27 11.24
N VAL A 126 -3.44 1.33 12.58
CA VAL A 126 -4.48 0.65 13.37
C VAL A 126 -5.11 1.62 14.36
N GLY A 127 -6.21 1.21 15.00
CA GLY A 127 -6.82 2.00 16.08
C GLY A 127 -5.89 2.11 17.28
N ALA A 128 -6.16 3.09 18.16
CA ALA A 128 -5.33 3.35 19.34
C ALA A 128 -5.26 2.13 20.28
N ASP A 129 -6.30 1.30 20.27
CA ASP A 129 -6.38 0.06 21.05
C ASP A 129 -5.87 -1.17 20.28
N GLY A 130 -5.28 -0.96 19.10
CA GLY A 130 -4.81 -2.03 18.22
C GLY A 130 -5.88 -2.63 17.34
N SER A 131 -7.12 -2.13 17.40
CA SER A 131 -8.22 -2.66 16.58
C SER A 131 -7.98 -2.38 15.09
N LEU A 132 -8.47 -3.32 14.27
CA LEU A 132 -8.42 -3.16 12.81
C LEU A 132 -9.62 -2.34 12.38
N THR A 133 -9.37 -1.10 11.98
CA THR A 133 -10.38 -0.20 11.46
C THR A 133 -10.08 0.08 10.00
N GLY A 134 -11.11 0.27 9.21
CA GLY A 134 -11.06 0.69 7.81
C GLY A 134 -9.85 0.26 6.97
N PHE A 135 -10.10 -0.33 5.84
CA PHE A 135 -9.08 -0.57 4.81
C PHE A 135 -9.80 -0.58 3.46
N ALA A 136 -9.19 0.06 2.45
CA ALA A 136 -9.81 0.19 1.14
C ALA A 136 -10.21 -1.17 0.53
N CYS A 137 -9.44 -2.22 0.82
CA CYS A 137 -9.69 -3.57 0.30
C CYS A 137 -10.46 -4.47 1.28
N GLY A 138 -10.85 -3.95 2.45
CA GLY A 138 -11.57 -4.70 3.48
C GLY A 138 -10.70 -5.15 4.65
N ILE A 139 -11.32 -5.27 5.81
CA ILE A 139 -10.64 -5.59 7.07
C ILE A 139 -9.98 -6.98 7.02
N ASP A 140 -10.59 -7.94 6.34
CA ASP A 140 -10.02 -9.29 6.23
C ASP A 140 -8.67 -9.27 5.50
N LYS A 141 -8.55 -8.47 4.46
CA LYS A 141 -7.29 -8.32 3.72
C LYS A 141 -6.25 -7.61 4.57
N LYS A 142 -6.66 -6.59 5.32
CA LYS A 142 -5.77 -5.90 6.27
C LYS A 142 -5.22 -6.88 7.30
N ARG A 143 -6.09 -7.70 7.89
CA ARG A 143 -5.67 -8.73 8.87
C ARG A 143 -4.69 -9.71 8.25
N PHE A 144 -4.96 -10.16 7.03
CA PHE A 144 -4.06 -11.07 6.31
C PHE A 144 -2.65 -10.47 6.17
N LEU A 145 -2.57 -9.21 5.73
CA LEU A 145 -1.28 -8.54 5.53
C LEU A 145 -0.52 -8.39 6.84
N LEU A 146 -1.20 -8.00 7.92
CA LEU A 146 -0.58 -7.85 9.23
C LEU A 146 -0.08 -9.19 9.78
N GLU A 147 -0.86 -10.26 9.61
CA GLU A 147 -0.45 -11.60 10.04
C GLU A 147 0.72 -12.12 9.22
N LEU A 148 0.70 -11.88 7.91
CA LEU A 148 1.80 -12.24 7.03
C LEU A 148 3.11 -11.60 7.51
N GLU A 149 3.08 -10.31 7.80
CA GLU A 149 4.25 -9.59 8.26
C GLU A 149 4.69 -10.05 9.64
N LYS A 150 3.76 -10.28 10.56
CA LYS A 150 4.07 -10.76 11.89
C LYS A 150 4.74 -12.13 11.87
N ASN A 151 4.27 -13.02 11.01
CA ASN A 151 4.81 -14.38 10.91
C ASN A 151 6.18 -14.43 10.25
N ASN A 152 6.58 -13.40 9.52
CA ASN A 152 7.85 -13.37 8.79
C ASN A 152 8.85 -12.34 9.35
N ILE A 153 8.53 -11.73 10.49
CA ILE A 153 9.34 -10.65 11.06
C ILE A 153 10.75 -11.06 11.44
N GLN A 154 10.97 -12.34 11.72
CA GLN A 154 12.27 -12.88 12.16
C GLN A 154 13.18 -13.30 11.00
N TYR A 155 12.74 -13.18 9.78
CA TYR A 155 13.51 -13.56 8.60
C TYR A 155 14.24 -12.40 7.95
#